data_768ec62443998d835bf15a852dd66bb6
#
_entry.id   768ec62443998d835bf15a852dd66bb6
#
_cell.length_a   1.000
_cell.length_b   1.000
_cell.length_c   1.000
_cell.angle_alpha   90.00
_cell.angle_beta   90.00
_cell.angle_gamma   90.00
#
_symmetry.space_group_name_H-M   'P 1'
#
loop_
_entity.id
_entity.type
_entity.pdbx_description
1 polymer ?
#
loop_
_entity_poly.entity_id
_entity_poly.type
_entity_poly.pdbx_seq_one_letter_code
_entity_poly.pdbx_strand_id
1 'polypeptide(L)'
;MCVDIADSITRPDEQVNEWMGDTYSIRYLVDHDKQYLGAEILCAGGGPIIWVDTWDKEVKGYWGGDTVKVGFCDNLDLDSYCEEMYGS
;
A
#
# COMPACT_ATOMS: atom_id res chain seq x y z
N MET A 1 -5.61 -1.69 13.20
CA MET A 1 -5.02 -2.34 12.00
C MET A 1 -4.40 -1.32 11.05
N CYS A 2 -5.10 -0.28 10.64
CA CYS A 2 -4.52 0.72 9.73
C CYS A 2 -3.32 1.44 10.35
N VAL A 3 -3.40 1.77 11.63
CA VAL A 3 -2.30 2.42 12.34
C VAL A 3 -1.07 1.51 12.40
N ASP A 4 -1.28 0.22 12.65
CA ASP A 4 -0.17 -0.75 12.71
C ASP A 4 0.50 -0.89 11.34
N ILE A 5 -0.29 -0.91 10.28
CA ILE A 5 0.25 -1.01 8.92
C ILE A 5 1.02 0.27 8.56
N ALA A 6 0.45 1.44 8.85
CA ALA A 6 1.10 2.72 8.60
C ALA A 6 2.41 2.83 9.39
N ASP A 7 2.42 2.35 10.62
CA ASP A 7 3.62 2.35 11.47
C ASP A 7 4.70 1.43 10.91
N SER A 8 4.31 0.27 10.37
CA SER A 8 5.28 -0.68 9.77
C SER A 8 5.96 -0.09 8.53
N ILE A 9 5.31 0.83 7.84
CA ILE A 9 5.90 1.52 6.69
C ILE A 9 6.76 2.70 7.14
N THR A 10 6.25 3.47 8.10
CA THR A 10 6.95 4.66 8.61
C THR A 10 8.19 4.29 9.42
N ARG A 11 8.13 3.18 10.16
CA ARG A 11 9.25 2.66 10.98
C ARG A 11 9.48 1.19 10.63
N PRO A 12 10.05 0.90 9.46
CA PRO A 12 10.15 -0.48 9.00
C PRO A 12 11.18 -1.28 9.82
N ASP A 13 10.75 -2.46 10.25
CA ASP A 13 11.62 -3.44 10.92
C ASP A 13 12.17 -4.46 9.93
N GLU A 14 11.69 -4.43 8.69
CA GLU A 14 12.05 -5.40 7.66
C GLU A 14 12.24 -4.71 6.32
N GLN A 15 12.81 -5.42 5.37
CA GLN A 15 13.01 -4.89 4.02
C GLN A 15 11.70 -4.91 3.23
N VAL A 16 11.63 -4.08 2.19
CA VAL A 16 10.40 -3.91 1.41
C VAL A 16 9.90 -5.23 0.81
N ASN A 17 10.80 -6.07 0.32
CA ASN A 17 10.42 -7.34 -0.28
C ASN A 17 9.82 -8.31 0.74
N GLU A 18 10.30 -8.29 1.99
CA GLU A 18 9.75 -9.09 3.06
C GLU A 18 8.37 -8.57 3.47
N TRP A 19 8.24 -7.25 3.60
CA TRP A 19 6.97 -6.61 3.92
C TRP A 19 5.91 -6.94 2.86
N MET A 20 6.29 -6.87 1.57
CA MET A 20 5.40 -7.16 0.46
C MET A 20 4.98 -8.63 0.39
N GLY A 21 5.78 -9.53 0.96
CA GLY A 21 5.47 -10.95 0.99
C GLY A 21 4.21 -11.30 1.76
N ASP A 22 3.78 -10.44 2.68
CA ASP A 22 2.58 -10.64 3.48
C ASP A 22 1.34 -10.00 2.87
N THR A 23 1.43 -9.44 1.68
CA THR A 23 0.31 -8.77 1.02
C THR A 23 -0.42 -9.70 0.07
N TYR A 24 -1.68 -9.38 -0.25
CA TYR A 24 -2.53 -10.24 -1.09
C TYR A 24 -2.46 -9.90 -2.57
N SER A 25 -2.50 -8.62 -2.90
CA SER A 25 -2.46 -8.22 -4.31
C SER A 25 -2.03 -6.77 -4.44
N ILE A 26 -1.66 -6.39 -5.68
CA ILE A 26 -1.26 -5.03 -6.01
C ILE A 26 -2.06 -4.58 -7.21
N ARG A 27 -2.61 -3.37 -7.15
CA ARG A 27 -3.22 -2.70 -8.30
C ARG A 27 -2.40 -1.46 -8.62
N TYR A 28 -2.11 -1.26 -9.90
CA TYR A 28 -1.32 -0.12 -10.33
C TYR A 28 -2.24 1.01 -10.80
N LEU A 29 -1.89 2.23 -10.40
CA LEU A 29 -2.55 3.43 -10.87
C LEU A 29 -1.73 3.99 -12.03
N VAL A 30 -2.36 4.12 -13.20
CA VAL A 30 -1.68 4.60 -14.39
C VAL A 30 -2.52 5.69 -15.04
N ASP A 31 -1.85 6.59 -15.77
CA ASP A 31 -2.57 7.59 -16.54
C ASP A 31 -2.93 7.05 -17.94
N HIS A 32 -3.54 7.88 -18.77
CA HIS A 32 -3.96 7.47 -20.10
C HIS A 32 -2.78 7.19 -21.05
N ASP A 33 -1.58 7.65 -20.70
CA ASP A 33 -0.35 7.34 -21.43
C ASP A 33 0.34 6.09 -20.89
N LYS A 34 -0.30 5.38 -19.95
CA LYS A 34 0.21 4.17 -19.28
C LYS A 34 1.45 4.43 -18.46
N GLN A 35 1.62 5.66 -17.97
CA GLN A 35 2.69 5.98 -17.05
C GLN A 35 2.29 5.67 -15.62
N TYR A 36 3.21 5.07 -14.88
CA TYR A 36 2.98 4.73 -13.48
C TYR A 36 2.77 5.99 -12.64
N LEU A 37 1.68 6.01 -11.88
CA LEU A 37 1.39 7.09 -10.94
C LEU A 37 1.55 6.65 -9.49
N GLY A 38 1.13 5.44 -9.17
CA GLY A 38 1.19 4.90 -7.83
C GLY A 38 0.63 3.50 -7.81
N ALA A 39 0.43 2.95 -6.61
CA ALA A 39 -0.12 1.61 -6.47
C ALA A 39 -1.02 1.52 -5.24
N GLU A 40 -1.94 0.56 -5.28
CA GLU A 40 -2.76 0.18 -4.13
C GLU A 40 -2.43 -1.25 -3.78
N ILE A 41 -2.03 -1.49 -2.54
CA ILE A 41 -1.59 -2.79 -2.06
C ILE A 41 -2.63 -3.34 -1.09
N LEU A 42 -3.20 -4.50 -1.41
CA LEU A 42 -4.20 -5.13 -0.55
C LEU A 42 -3.49 -5.87 0.58
N CYS A 43 -3.65 -5.39 1.81
CA CYS A 43 -2.99 -5.93 2.99
C CYS A 43 -3.88 -6.84 3.83
N ALA A 44 -5.20 -6.75 3.68
CA ALA A 44 -6.13 -7.61 4.42
C ALA A 44 -7.41 -7.77 3.61
N GLY A 45 -8.00 -8.96 3.68
CA GLY A 45 -9.24 -9.28 2.99
C GLY A 45 -9.98 -10.38 3.73
N GLY A 46 -11.24 -10.58 3.38
CA GLY A 46 -12.06 -11.60 4.01
C GLY A 46 -12.83 -11.12 5.24
N GLY A 47 -12.46 -10.02 5.81
CA GLY A 47 -13.15 -9.27 6.86
C GLY A 47 -13.02 -7.82 6.47
N PRO A 48 -12.32 -7.00 7.27
CA PRO A 48 -12.00 -5.66 6.82
C PRO A 48 -11.12 -5.72 5.58
N ILE A 49 -11.34 -4.78 4.66
CA ILE A 49 -10.51 -4.64 3.46
C ILE A 49 -9.58 -3.46 3.70
N ILE A 50 -8.28 -3.70 3.62
CA ILE A 50 -7.28 -2.67 3.90
C ILE A 50 -6.34 -2.53 2.71
N TRP A 51 -6.27 -1.32 2.17
CA TRP A 51 -5.40 -0.95 1.07
C TRP A 51 -4.34 0.03 1.53
N VAL A 52 -3.11 -0.17 1.07
CA VAL A 52 -2.05 0.83 1.20
C VAL A 52 -1.93 1.55 -0.14
N ASP A 53 -2.18 2.86 -0.14
CA ASP A 53 -2.14 3.69 -1.34
C ASP A 53 -0.84 4.47 -1.37
N THR A 54 0.04 4.16 -2.32
CA THR A 54 1.35 4.82 -2.41
C THR A 54 1.24 6.20 -3.06
N TRP A 55 0.18 6.46 -3.82
CA TRP A 55 -0.03 7.75 -4.46
C TRP A 55 -0.39 8.82 -3.44
N ASP A 56 -1.36 8.54 -2.59
CA ASP A 56 -1.80 9.45 -1.53
C ASP A 56 -1.00 9.28 -0.24
N LYS A 57 -0.22 8.21 -0.13
CA LYS A 57 0.52 7.82 1.06
C LYS A 57 -0.40 7.68 2.28
N GLU A 58 -1.46 6.89 2.07
CA GLU A 58 -2.46 6.62 3.09
C GLU A 58 -2.78 5.13 3.16
N VAL A 59 -3.01 4.64 4.38
CA VAL A 59 -3.59 3.33 4.61
C VAL A 59 -5.09 3.53 4.72
N LYS A 60 -5.86 2.85 3.87
CA LYS A 60 -7.32 3.00 3.80
C LYS A 60 -7.98 1.69 4.22
N GLY A 61 -8.83 1.75 5.22
CA GLY A 61 -9.57 0.59 5.71
C GLY A 61 -11.06 0.74 5.52
N TYR A 62 -11.71 -0.32 5.08
CA TYR A 62 -13.15 -0.35 4.82
C TYR A 62 -13.76 -1.56 5.51
N TRP A 63 -14.68 -1.32 6.45
CA TRP A 63 -15.43 -2.40 7.08
C TRP A 63 -16.72 -1.88 7.69
N GLY A 64 -17.80 -2.66 7.53
CA GLY A 64 -19.08 -2.37 8.16
C GLY A 64 -19.70 -1.03 7.79
N GLY A 65 -19.36 -0.47 6.63
CA GLY A 65 -19.83 0.85 6.23
C GLY A 65 -18.96 1.99 6.71
N ASP A 66 -17.93 1.68 7.50
CA ASP A 66 -16.97 2.69 7.98
C ASP A 66 -15.72 2.72 7.09
N THR A 67 -15.12 3.91 6.99
CA THR A 67 -13.88 4.11 6.26
C THR A 67 -12.90 4.81 7.18
N VAL A 68 -11.67 4.26 7.27
CA VAL A 68 -10.59 4.85 8.06
C VAL A 68 -9.41 5.12 7.13
N LYS A 69 -8.79 6.29 7.28
CA LYS A 69 -7.60 6.67 6.51
C LYS A 69 -6.51 7.11 7.47
N VAL A 70 -5.32 6.54 7.33
CA VAL A 70 -4.17 6.88 8.15
C VAL A 70 -3.00 7.19 7.23
N GLY A 71 -2.44 8.39 7.35
CA GLY A 71 -1.27 8.78 6.55
C GLY A 71 0.00 8.08 7.02
N PHE A 72 0.97 7.91 6.13
CA PHE A 72 2.26 7.33 6.48
C PHE A 72 3.39 8.02 5.72
N CYS A 73 4.62 7.83 6.22
CA CYS A 73 5.84 8.20 5.49
C CYS A 73 6.39 6.94 4.82
N ASP A 74 6.64 7.00 3.52
CA ASP A 74 7.08 5.83 2.75
C ASP A 74 8.57 5.57 2.95
N ASN A 75 8.93 5.07 4.12
CA ASN A 75 10.30 4.76 4.48
C ASN A 75 10.74 3.36 4.02
N LEU A 76 9.80 2.56 3.48
CA LEU A 76 10.09 1.29 2.84
C LEU A 76 10.37 1.44 1.34
N ASP A 77 10.16 2.63 0.77
CA ASP A 77 10.21 2.87 -0.68
C ASP A 77 9.23 1.98 -1.44
N LEU A 78 8.01 1.87 -0.92
CA LEU A 78 6.96 1.06 -1.55
C LEU A 78 6.65 1.54 -2.96
N ASP A 79 6.63 2.86 -3.16
CA ASP A 79 6.33 3.43 -4.46
C ASP A 79 7.39 3.02 -5.49
N SER A 80 8.67 3.12 -5.13
CA SER A 80 9.77 2.71 -6.01
C SER A 80 9.73 1.21 -6.29
N TYR A 81 9.42 0.41 -5.28
CA TYR A 81 9.30 -1.04 -5.44
C TYR A 81 8.20 -1.40 -6.43
N CYS A 82 7.03 -0.78 -6.28
CA CYS A 82 5.89 -1.03 -7.16
C CYS A 82 6.15 -0.53 -8.57
N GLU A 83 6.83 0.62 -8.71
CA GLU A 83 7.21 1.16 -10.01
C GLU A 83 8.14 0.20 -10.76
N GLU A 84 9.13 -0.37 -10.06
CA GLU A 84 10.02 -1.36 -10.65
C GLU A 84 9.25 -2.60 -11.10
N MET A 85 8.33 -3.07 -10.28
CA MET A 85 7.51 -4.23 -10.64
C MET A 85 6.59 -3.95 -11.82
N TYR A 86 6.06 -2.73 -11.89
CA TYR A 86 5.22 -2.33 -13.01
C TYR A 86 6.00 -2.30 -14.32
N GLY A 87 7.25 -1.85 -14.28
CA GLY A 87 8.11 -1.74 -15.45
C GLY A 87 8.81 -3.03 -15.86
N SER A 88 8.65 -4.08 -15.10
CA SER A 88 9.34 -5.37 -15.36
C SER A 88 8.70 -6.19 -16.47
#